data_4830e7086883cdb8fbf121a204a48c22
#
_entry.id   4830e7086883cdb8fbf121a204a48c22
#
_cell.length_a   1.000
_cell.length_b   1.000
_cell.length_c   1.000
_cell.angle_alpha   90.00
_cell.angle_beta   90.00
_cell.angle_gamma   90.00
#
_symmetry.space_group_name_H-M   'P 1'
#
loop_
_entity.id
_entity.type
_entity.pdbx_description
1 polymer ?
#
loop_
_entity_poly.entity_id
_entity_poly.type
_entity_poly.pdbx_seq_one_letter_code
_entity_poly.pdbx_strand_id
1 'polypeptide(L)'
;MPTDIEIARKAKPKHIDDIAKKLGLNDKDIETYGSNKAKISFDLINQSINRKGNGKLILVTAITPTPAGEGKTTTTVGLGDGLNKLGKKAMICIREPSLGPCFGMKGGAAGGGMAQVIPMEDINLHFTGDFHAIGIAHNLLCAMVDNHIYWGNKLNIDTRRIVIRRALDMNERSLREIVSSLGGISNGYPRSDGFDITVASEVMAIFCLSSSLEELTERLGKIVVAYTRDKEPVTASQLQANKAMAVLLKDALMPNLVQTLENNPAFVHGGPFANIAHGCNSIISTKLALKLSDYVVTEAGFGADLGAEKFFDIKCRHLEVKPSVAVVVATIRALKMHGGIKIDQLHEENKQAVIDGSENLIRHLENISKFGVPTVVCINKFTNDTEQEIDALKETIKNSGVESKVILSNHWADGGNGIKELAQEVVDICDNDANSFGYLYELADTIEDKIRKIASEIYRAKNVIFSKKVLTQINELEKNGYNDLPICMAKTQYSFSTDPTQKNAPSDHDIEIRELRLSAGAGFIVAISGDIMTMPGLPRKPASESIYLDDDGNIEGLF
;
A
#
# COMPACT_ATOMS: atom_id res chain seq x y z
N MET A 1 -27.18 11.81 5.79
CA MET A 1 -26.81 10.41 5.97
C MET A 1 -25.88 10.35 7.17
N PRO A 2 -25.87 9.27 7.96
CA PRO A 2 -24.93 9.13 9.05
C PRO A 2 -23.49 9.11 8.52
N THR A 3 -22.57 9.60 9.33
CA THR A 3 -21.12 9.55 9.05
C THR A 3 -20.58 8.13 9.21
N ASP A 4 -19.40 7.86 8.67
CA ASP A 4 -18.78 6.52 8.77
C ASP A 4 -18.52 6.13 10.25
N ILE A 5 -18.13 7.08 11.09
CA ILE A 5 -17.93 6.84 12.55
C ILE A 5 -19.28 6.57 13.26
N GLU A 6 -20.35 7.26 12.92
CA GLU A 6 -21.69 7.00 13.49
C GLU A 6 -22.20 5.60 13.09
N ILE A 7 -21.90 5.15 11.86
CA ILE A 7 -22.23 3.79 11.42
C ILE A 7 -21.42 2.77 12.21
N ALA A 8 -20.13 2.99 12.35
CA ALA A 8 -19.23 2.11 13.10
C ALA A 8 -19.65 1.97 14.58
N ARG A 9 -20.03 3.07 15.24
CA ARG A 9 -20.49 3.07 16.64
C ARG A 9 -21.81 2.33 16.85
N LYS A 10 -22.70 2.34 15.87
CA LYS A 10 -23.97 1.59 15.91
C LYS A 10 -23.80 0.10 15.66
N ALA A 11 -22.63 -0.33 15.24
CA ALA A 11 -22.33 -1.73 15.00
C ALA A 11 -22.45 -2.56 16.29
N LYS A 12 -22.76 -3.84 16.12
CA LYS A 12 -22.79 -4.83 17.20
C LYS A 12 -21.67 -5.86 16.94
N PRO A 13 -20.42 -5.54 17.30
CA PRO A 13 -19.32 -6.46 17.07
C PRO A 13 -19.52 -7.74 17.90
N LYS A 14 -19.11 -8.86 17.33
CA LYS A 14 -18.95 -10.10 18.09
C LYS A 14 -17.64 -10.03 18.87
N HIS A 15 -17.52 -10.83 19.92
CA HIS A 15 -16.23 -11.00 20.57
C HIS A 15 -15.20 -11.54 19.57
N ILE A 16 -13.97 -11.06 19.65
CA ILE A 16 -12.94 -11.45 18.67
C ILE A 16 -12.66 -12.96 18.65
N ASP A 17 -12.85 -13.64 19.77
CA ASP A 17 -12.76 -15.10 19.86
C ASP A 17 -13.78 -15.80 18.95
N ASP A 18 -14.98 -15.23 18.81
CA ASP A 18 -16.00 -15.80 17.93
C ASP A 18 -15.65 -15.61 16.45
N ILE A 19 -14.94 -14.53 16.15
CA ILE A 19 -14.38 -14.31 14.81
C ILE A 19 -13.22 -15.29 14.52
N ALA A 20 -12.35 -15.51 15.51
CA ALA A 20 -11.27 -16.50 15.42
C ALA A 20 -11.84 -17.93 15.22
N LYS A 21 -12.89 -18.31 15.94
CA LYS A 21 -13.57 -19.61 15.80
C LYS A 21 -14.15 -19.80 14.40
N LYS A 22 -14.65 -18.75 13.72
CA LYS A 22 -15.08 -18.85 12.29
C LYS A 22 -13.94 -19.29 11.36
N LEU A 23 -12.70 -18.96 11.72
CA LEU A 23 -11.50 -19.35 10.98
C LEU A 23 -10.99 -20.74 11.37
N GLY A 24 -11.58 -21.36 12.40
CA GLY A 24 -11.13 -22.63 12.99
C GLY A 24 -9.95 -22.45 13.95
N LEU A 25 -9.76 -21.25 14.47
CA LEU A 25 -8.74 -20.91 15.45
C LEU A 25 -9.27 -21.08 16.87
N ASN A 26 -8.38 -21.33 17.81
CA ASN A 26 -8.67 -21.48 19.23
C ASN A 26 -7.85 -20.47 20.05
N ASP A 27 -8.08 -20.41 21.37
CA ASP A 27 -7.53 -19.40 22.27
C ASP A 27 -5.99 -19.33 22.28
N LYS A 28 -5.28 -20.42 21.97
CA LYS A 28 -3.80 -20.42 21.90
C LYS A 28 -3.26 -19.84 20.57
N ASP A 29 -4.13 -19.73 19.56
CA ASP A 29 -3.75 -19.26 18.23
C ASP A 29 -3.81 -17.73 18.12
N ILE A 30 -4.40 -17.07 19.13
CA ILE A 30 -4.58 -15.62 19.17
C ILE A 30 -4.19 -15.02 20.54
N GLU A 31 -3.78 -13.75 20.51
CA GLU A 31 -3.57 -12.91 21.69
C GLU A 31 -4.56 -11.75 21.63
N THR A 32 -5.54 -11.71 22.55
CA THR A 32 -6.60 -10.71 22.54
C THR A 32 -6.12 -9.34 23.02
N TYR A 33 -6.51 -8.29 22.31
CA TYR A 33 -6.34 -6.89 22.64
C TYR A 33 -7.73 -6.27 22.93
N GLY A 34 -8.29 -6.59 24.08
CA GLY A 34 -9.70 -6.31 24.41
C GLY A 34 -10.65 -7.27 23.68
N SER A 35 -11.92 -6.84 23.51
CA SER A 35 -12.99 -7.69 22.96
C SER A 35 -13.06 -7.70 21.43
N ASN A 36 -12.46 -6.72 20.74
CA ASN A 36 -12.73 -6.44 19.32
C ASN A 36 -11.53 -6.65 18.39
N LYS A 37 -10.35 -6.95 18.92
CA LYS A 37 -9.12 -7.14 18.16
C LYS A 37 -8.22 -8.17 18.82
N ALA A 38 -7.43 -8.88 18.02
CA ALA A 38 -6.43 -9.84 18.50
C ALA A 38 -5.23 -9.87 17.56
N LYS A 39 -4.09 -10.31 18.04
CA LYS A 39 -2.94 -10.67 17.22
C LYS A 39 -2.89 -12.18 17.03
N ILE A 40 -2.42 -12.61 15.87
CA ILE A 40 -2.22 -14.03 15.56
C ILE A 40 -0.89 -14.50 16.14
N SER A 41 -0.92 -15.58 16.91
CA SER A 41 0.27 -16.11 17.60
C SER A 41 1.37 -16.57 16.66
N PHE A 42 2.64 -16.46 17.08
CA PHE A 42 3.77 -16.98 16.32
C PHE A 42 3.71 -18.49 16.11
N ASP A 43 3.14 -19.24 17.06
CA ASP A 43 2.99 -20.68 16.92
C ASP A 43 2.14 -21.03 15.70
N LEU A 44 1.02 -20.35 15.50
CA LEU A 44 0.19 -20.55 14.31
C LEU A 44 0.89 -20.07 13.04
N ILE A 45 1.56 -18.91 13.07
CA ILE A 45 2.31 -18.38 11.93
C ILE A 45 3.36 -19.39 11.50
N ASN A 46 4.22 -19.85 12.40
CA ASN A 46 5.31 -20.78 12.11
C ASN A 46 4.82 -22.12 11.58
N GLN A 47 3.68 -22.62 12.09
CA GLN A 47 3.07 -23.87 11.59
C GLN A 47 2.46 -23.71 10.20
N SER A 48 2.02 -22.50 9.85
CA SER A 48 1.22 -22.25 8.66
C SER A 48 2.02 -21.67 7.49
N ILE A 49 3.01 -20.81 7.76
CA ILE A 49 3.65 -19.95 6.74
C ILE A 49 4.29 -20.73 5.58
N ASN A 50 4.86 -21.90 5.87
CA ASN A 50 5.54 -22.75 4.89
C ASN A 50 4.62 -23.74 4.17
N ARG A 51 3.34 -23.80 4.51
CA ARG A 51 2.38 -24.67 3.83
C ARG A 51 1.65 -23.87 2.75
N LYS A 52 1.55 -24.38 1.51
CA LYS A 52 0.76 -23.72 0.48
C LYS A 52 -0.70 -23.64 0.92
N GLY A 53 -1.31 -22.45 0.83
CA GLY A 53 -2.75 -22.26 0.94
C GLY A 53 -3.43 -22.63 -0.37
N ASN A 54 -4.68 -23.05 -0.28
CA ASN A 54 -5.51 -23.30 -1.45
C ASN A 54 -6.43 -22.12 -1.77
N GLY A 55 -6.36 -21.05 -0.97
CA GLY A 55 -7.19 -19.86 -1.14
C GLY A 55 -6.86 -19.12 -2.44
N LYS A 56 -7.89 -18.59 -3.07
CA LYS A 56 -7.80 -17.73 -4.27
C LYS A 56 -7.48 -16.30 -3.86
N LEU A 57 -6.43 -15.71 -4.44
CA LEU A 57 -5.99 -14.36 -4.14
C LEU A 57 -6.64 -13.36 -5.10
N ILE A 58 -7.43 -12.43 -4.57
CA ILE A 58 -8.16 -11.40 -5.29
C ILE A 58 -7.50 -10.05 -5.00
N LEU A 59 -7.03 -9.38 -6.04
CA LEU A 59 -6.48 -8.03 -5.92
C LEU A 59 -7.55 -6.99 -6.22
N VAL A 60 -7.79 -6.06 -5.31
CA VAL A 60 -8.57 -4.84 -5.57
C VAL A 60 -7.60 -3.69 -5.83
N THR A 61 -7.73 -3.09 -6.99
CA THR A 61 -6.99 -1.89 -7.42
C THR A 61 -7.96 -0.86 -7.99
N ALA A 62 -7.46 0.24 -8.56
CA ALA A 62 -8.34 1.25 -9.13
C ALA A 62 -7.71 1.96 -10.32
N ILE A 63 -8.49 2.82 -10.94
CA ILE A 63 -8.04 3.85 -11.87
C ILE A 63 -7.11 4.86 -11.18
N THR A 64 -6.49 5.76 -11.93
CA THR A 64 -5.67 6.86 -11.40
C THR A 64 -6.49 7.68 -10.39
N PRO A 65 -5.99 7.90 -9.15
CA PRO A 65 -6.76 8.56 -8.11
C PRO A 65 -7.12 10.02 -8.45
N THR A 66 -8.31 10.41 -8.02
CA THR A 66 -8.85 11.76 -8.15
C THR A 66 -9.26 12.31 -6.79
N PRO A 67 -9.45 13.64 -6.64
CA PRO A 67 -10.03 14.22 -5.43
C PRO A 67 -11.46 13.72 -5.12
N ALA A 68 -12.16 13.14 -6.11
CA ALA A 68 -13.49 12.56 -5.90
C ALA A 68 -13.47 11.23 -5.15
N GLY A 69 -12.30 10.55 -5.14
CA GLY A 69 -12.12 9.23 -4.53
C GLY A 69 -12.69 8.09 -5.37
N GLU A 70 -12.09 6.91 -5.29
CA GLU A 70 -12.51 5.72 -6.05
C GLU A 70 -13.17 4.65 -5.14
N GLY A 71 -12.86 4.67 -3.83
CA GLY A 71 -13.46 3.77 -2.85
C GLY A 71 -12.87 2.35 -2.85
N LYS A 72 -11.56 2.20 -3.11
CA LYS A 72 -10.87 0.89 -3.10
C LYS A 72 -11.08 0.09 -1.83
N THR A 73 -10.77 0.67 -0.67
CA THR A 73 -10.88 -0.04 0.61
C THR A 73 -12.33 -0.42 0.91
N THR A 74 -13.28 0.48 0.63
CA THR A 74 -14.71 0.20 0.75
C THR A 74 -15.11 -0.99 -0.13
N THR A 75 -14.61 -1.03 -1.38
CA THR A 75 -14.85 -2.17 -2.30
C THR A 75 -14.17 -3.44 -1.81
N THR A 76 -12.95 -3.36 -1.26
CA THR A 76 -12.22 -4.52 -0.71
C THR A 76 -12.99 -5.16 0.44
N VAL A 77 -13.49 -4.33 1.37
CA VAL A 77 -14.30 -4.80 2.50
C VAL A 77 -15.64 -5.33 2.02
N GLY A 78 -16.35 -4.56 1.19
CA GLY A 78 -17.65 -4.96 0.64
C GLY A 78 -17.58 -6.26 -0.14
N LEU A 79 -16.52 -6.48 -0.96
CA LEU A 79 -16.34 -7.72 -1.71
C LEU A 79 -16.09 -8.91 -0.79
N GLY A 80 -15.30 -8.75 0.26
CA GLY A 80 -15.13 -9.78 1.28
C GLY A 80 -16.44 -10.15 1.95
N ASP A 81 -17.26 -9.15 2.31
CA ASP A 81 -18.60 -9.37 2.86
C ASP A 81 -19.54 -10.00 1.83
N GLY A 82 -19.50 -9.56 0.56
CA GLY A 82 -20.29 -10.14 -0.54
C GLY A 82 -19.99 -11.61 -0.79
N LEU A 83 -18.72 -12.01 -0.79
CA LEU A 83 -18.30 -13.41 -0.90
C LEU A 83 -18.84 -14.25 0.26
N ASN A 84 -18.76 -13.74 1.50
CA ASN A 84 -19.32 -14.41 2.67
C ASN A 84 -20.86 -14.50 2.59
N LYS A 85 -21.57 -13.50 2.01
CA LYS A 85 -23.02 -13.58 1.72
C LYS A 85 -23.39 -14.67 0.70
N LEU A 86 -22.48 -15.00 -0.21
CA LEU A 86 -22.63 -16.13 -1.14
C LEU A 86 -22.28 -17.49 -0.50
N GLY A 87 -22.00 -17.52 0.80
CA GLY A 87 -21.61 -18.73 1.52
C GLY A 87 -20.17 -19.17 1.28
N LYS A 88 -19.33 -18.32 0.68
CA LYS A 88 -17.91 -18.59 0.48
C LYS A 88 -17.13 -18.22 1.75
N LYS A 89 -16.07 -18.98 2.07
CA LYS A 89 -15.18 -18.66 3.19
C LYS A 89 -14.14 -17.64 2.74
N ALA A 90 -14.41 -16.36 2.97
CA ALA A 90 -13.56 -15.27 2.51
C ALA A 90 -12.98 -14.47 3.69
N MET A 91 -11.72 -14.03 3.53
CA MET A 91 -11.02 -13.09 4.41
C MET A 91 -10.58 -11.85 3.66
N ILE A 92 -10.44 -10.76 4.39
CA ILE A 92 -9.97 -9.47 3.91
C ILE A 92 -8.58 -9.21 4.48
N CYS A 93 -7.67 -8.70 3.65
CA CYS A 93 -6.33 -8.29 4.06
C CYS A 93 -6.06 -6.86 3.61
N ILE A 94 -6.01 -5.91 4.52
CA ILE A 94 -5.80 -4.49 4.24
C ILE A 94 -4.62 -3.92 5.02
N ARG A 95 -4.21 -2.72 4.63
CA ARG A 95 -3.14 -1.98 5.32
C ARG A 95 -3.69 -1.29 6.56
N GLU A 96 -2.83 -1.15 7.56
CA GLU A 96 -3.04 -0.23 8.68
C GLU A 96 -2.80 1.22 8.21
N PRO A 97 -3.64 2.19 8.59
CA PRO A 97 -3.46 3.59 8.21
C PRO A 97 -2.36 4.28 9.02
N SER A 98 -1.67 5.22 8.39
CA SER A 98 -0.72 6.14 9.02
C SER A 98 -1.45 7.32 9.66
N LEU A 99 -1.00 7.77 10.81
CA LEU A 99 -1.56 8.93 11.52
C LEU A 99 -1.41 10.23 10.72
N GLY A 100 -0.31 10.41 10.01
CA GLY A 100 -0.07 11.61 9.24
C GLY A 100 -1.19 11.92 8.23
N PRO A 101 -1.57 11.00 7.32
CA PRO A 101 -2.74 11.15 6.47
C PRO A 101 -4.05 11.32 7.23
N CYS A 102 -4.29 10.57 8.32
CA CYS A 102 -5.51 10.67 9.10
C CYS A 102 -5.75 12.08 9.68
N PHE A 103 -4.71 12.71 10.20
CA PHE A 103 -4.78 14.07 10.74
C PHE A 103 -4.53 15.16 9.68
N GLY A 104 -4.00 14.79 8.51
CA GLY A 104 -3.67 15.71 7.41
C GLY A 104 -4.75 15.83 6.38
N MET A 105 -4.76 14.90 5.46
CA MET A 105 -5.64 14.93 4.27
C MET A 105 -6.63 13.77 4.33
N LYS A 106 -7.64 13.77 5.09
CA LYS A 106 -8.74 12.81 5.07
C LYS A 106 -8.43 11.47 4.34
N GLY A 107 -8.46 10.36 5.04
CA GLY A 107 -8.21 9.05 4.43
C GLY A 107 -7.88 7.98 5.46
N GLY A 108 -8.86 7.57 6.26
CA GLY A 108 -8.78 6.33 7.04
C GLY A 108 -8.74 5.11 6.11
N ALA A 109 -8.20 3.99 6.59
CA ALA A 109 -8.12 2.73 5.85
C ALA A 109 -9.15 1.70 6.34
N ALA A 110 -10.22 2.13 6.98
CA ALA A 110 -11.24 1.22 7.53
C ALA A 110 -12.37 0.86 6.55
N GLY A 111 -12.42 1.47 5.37
CA GLY A 111 -13.57 1.42 4.46
C GLY A 111 -14.54 2.58 4.69
N GLY A 112 -15.80 2.46 4.25
CA GLY A 112 -16.82 3.50 4.41
C GLY A 112 -18.25 2.96 4.27
N GLY A 113 -19.23 3.71 4.77
CA GLY A 113 -20.62 3.30 4.80
C GLY A 113 -20.83 1.97 5.51
N MET A 114 -21.58 1.09 4.89
CA MET A 114 -21.85 -0.27 5.41
C MET A 114 -20.70 -1.27 5.14
N ALA A 115 -19.66 -0.87 4.40
CA ALA A 115 -18.50 -1.70 4.10
C ALA A 115 -17.26 -1.20 4.86
N GLN A 116 -17.21 -1.46 6.16
CA GLN A 116 -16.13 -1.05 7.06
C GLN A 116 -15.59 -2.22 7.88
N VAL A 117 -14.31 -2.13 8.26
CA VAL A 117 -13.71 -2.93 9.34
C VAL A 117 -13.77 -2.16 10.65
N ILE A 118 -14.00 -2.87 11.75
CA ILE A 118 -14.15 -2.32 13.10
C ILE A 118 -13.23 -3.04 14.09
N PRO A 119 -12.74 -2.32 15.14
CA PRO A 119 -13.08 -0.96 15.59
C PRO A 119 -12.40 0.15 14.76
N MET A 120 -13.19 1.02 14.11
CA MET A 120 -12.70 2.01 13.16
C MET A 120 -11.80 3.06 13.82
N GLU A 121 -12.19 3.55 15.01
CA GLU A 121 -11.44 4.57 15.75
C GLU A 121 -10.03 4.05 16.11
N ASP A 122 -9.94 2.85 16.71
CA ASP A 122 -8.66 2.25 17.07
C ASP A 122 -7.76 2.04 15.86
N ILE A 123 -8.33 1.51 14.76
CA ILE A 123 -7.58 1.23 13.52
C ILE A 123 -6.97 2.52 12.94
N ASN A 124 -7.69 3.63 13.00
CA ASN A 124 -7.22 4.90 12.43
C ASN A 124 -6.33 5.73 13.38
N LEU A 125 -6.22 5.35 14.65
CA LEU A 125 -5.44 6.08 15.66
C LEU A 125 -4.33 5.20 16.24
N HIS A 126 -4.52 4.69 17.46
CA HIS A 126 -3.57 3.81 18.12
C HIS A 126 -4.13 2.38 18.15
N PHE A 127 -3.82 1.61 17.13
CA PHE A 127 -4.41 0.30 16.93
C PHE A 127 -3.87 -0.74 17.91
N THR A 128 -2.68 -1.28 17.65
CA THR A 128 -1.99 -2.26 18.50
C THR A 128 -0.53 -1.90 18.76
N GLY A 129 -0.08 -0.74 18.24
CA GLY A 129 1.26 -0.21 18.45
C GLY A 129 2.27 -0.56 17.35
N ASP A 130 1.85 -1.18 16.25
CA ASP A 130 2.76 -1.63 15.17
C ASP A 130 3.53 -0.47 14.55
N PHE A 131 2.86 0.64 14.25
CA PHE A 131 3.51 1.83 13.69
C PHE A 131 4.50 2.49 14.65
N HIS A 132 4.16 2.52 15.95
CA HIS A 132 5.10 2.98 16.97
C HIS A 132 6.34 2.09 17.01
N ALA A 133 6.18 0.78 17.02
CA ALA A 133 7.29 -0.18 17.02
C ALA A 133 8.21 0.01 15.81
N ILE A 134 7.63 0.20 14.61
CA ILE A 134 8.37 0.44 13.37
C ILE A 134 9.16 1.76 13.45
N GLY A 135 8.52 2.84 13.90
CA GLY A 135 9.18 4.14 14.06
C GLY A 135 10.33 4.09 15.06
N ILE A 136 10.13 3.44 16.20
CA ILE A 136 11.17 3.30 17.23
C ILE A 136 12.31 2.39 16.77
N ALA A 137 12.04 1.27 16.11
CA ALA A 137 13.08 0.40 15.57
C ALA A 137 13.94 1.13 14.53
N HIS A 138 13.30 1.94 13.66
CA HIS A 138 13.98 2.76 12.68
C HIS A 138 14.86 3.83 13.34
N ASN A 139 14.32 4.55 14.32
CA ASN A 139 15.05 5.61 15.03
C ASN A 139 16.18 5.06 15.92
N LEU A 140 16.03 3.83 16.46
CA LEU A 140 17.13 3.14 17.12
C LEU A 140 18.32 2.96 16.18
N LEU A 141 18.09 2.54 14.93
CA LEU A 141 19.15 2.39 13.94
C LEU A 141 19.83 3.74 13.66
N CYS A 142 19.08 4.83 13.50
CA CYS A 142 19.65 6.18 13.34
C CYS A 142 20.51 6.59 14.54
N ALA A 143 20.02 6.34 15.75
CA ALA A 143 20.74 6.64 16.98
C ALA A 143 22.05 5.81 17.07
N MET A 144 22.04 4.55 16.64
CA MET A 144 23.24 3.70 16.63
C MET A 144 24.27 4.16 15.61
N VAL A 145 23.87 4.71 14.46
CA VAL A 145 24.77 5.35 13.49
C VAL A 145 25.48 6.54 14.14
N ASP A 146 24.74 7.46 14.72
CA ASP A 146 25.32 8.67 15.36
C ASP A 146 26.20 8.30 16.57
N ASN A 147 25.78 7.31 17.37
CA ASN A 147 26.56 6.82 18.50
C ASN A 147 27.89 6.16 18.05
N HIS A 148 27.85 5.38 16.96
CA HIS A 148 29.07 4.76 16.39
C HIS A 148 30.08 5.82 15.93
N ILE A 149 29.60 6.87 15.28
CA ILE A 149 30.44 8.00 14.84
C ILE A 149 31.02 8.74 16.04
N TYR A 150 30.20 8.99 17.07
CA TYR A 150 30.63 9.69 18.29
C TYR A 150 31.75 8.96 19.02
N TRP A 151 31.67 7.63 19.15
CA TRP A 151 32.64 6.83 19.89
C TRP A 151 33.80 6.28 19.04
N GLY A 152 34.20 7.01 18.00
CA GLY A 152 35.44 6.77 17.27
C GLY A 152 35.31 6.15 15.89
N ASN A 153 34.08 5.96 15.37
CA ASN A 153 33.81 5.67 13.97
C ASN A 153 34.67 4.53 13.37
N LYS A 154 34.74 3.39 14.04
CA LYS A 154 35.58 2.24 13.64
C LYS A 154 35.27 1.71 12.23
N LEU A 155 34.02 1.90 11.75
CA LEU A 155 33.60 1.52 10.40
C LEU A 155 33.97 2.57 9.34
N ASN A 156 34.67 3.63 9.70
CA ASN A 156 35.12 4.70 8.80
C ASN A 156 33.97 5.34 7.98
N ILE A 157 32.79 5.52 8.61
CA ILE A 157 31.64 6.17 7.98
C ILE A 157 32.02 7.60 7.56
N ASP A 158 31.77 7.94 6.29
CA ASP A 158 31.82 9.33 5.85
C ASP A 158 30.52 10.03 6.30
N THR A 159 30.63 10.96 7.25
CA THR A 159 29.47 11.70 7.82
C THR A 159 28.67 12.49 6.79
N ARG A 160 29.22 12.72 5.59
CA ARG A 160 28.54 13.33 4.45
C ARG A 160 27.74 12.33 3.62
N ARG A 161 27.88 11.01 3.91
CA ARG A 161 27.30 9.91 3.14
C ARG A 161 26.41 9.01 3.99
N ILE A 162 25.81 9.56 5.02
CA ILE A 162 24.75 8.91 5.77
C ILE A 162 23.47 9.02 4.93
N VAL A 163 22.86 7.86 4.60
CA VAL A 163 21.72 7.79 3.69
C VAL A 163 20.40 7.47 4.42
N ILE A 164 20.47 7.01 5.66
CA ILE A 164 19.27 6.82 6.48
C ILE A 164 18.84 8.15 7.10
N ARG A 165 17.54 8.41 7.10
CA ARG A 165 16.87 9.54 7.76
C ARG A 165 16.05 9.03 8.93
N ARG A 166 15.66 9.89 9.85
CA ARG A 166 14.77 9.53 10.98
C ARG A 166 13.35 9.27 10.50
N ALA A 167 12.51 8.68 11.34
CA ALA A 167 11.12 8.43 11.01
C ALA A 167 10.18 9.05 12.06
N LEU A 168 9.06 9.61 11.56
CA LEU A 168 7.96 10.14 12.37
C LEU A 168 6.65 9.88 11.65
N ASP A 169 5.66 9.29 12.35
CA ASP A 169 4.34 9.02 11.71
C ASP A 169 3.40 10.21 11.83
N MET A 170 3.84 11.35 11.28
CA MET A 170 3.06 12.59 11.21
C MET A 170 3.48 13.40 9.97
N ASN A 171 2.55 14.16 9.38
CA ASN A 171 2.83 15.08 8.30
C ASN A 171 3.48 16.36 8.84
N GLU A 172 4.80 16.52 8.65
CA GLU A 172 5.55 17.66 9.21
C GLU A 172 6.61 18.18 8.24
N ARG A 173 6.26 19.22 7.49
CA ARG A 173 7.15 19.77 6.44
C ARG A 173 8.44 20.42 6.96
N SER A 174 8.46 20.90 8.21
CA SER A 174 9.64 21.53 8.79
C SER A 174 10.76 20.53 9.09
N LEU A 175 10.41 19.22 9.16
CA LEU A 175 11.36 18.14 9.41
C LEU A 175 11.98 17.57 8.14
N ARG A 176 11.63 18.05 6.94
CA ARG A 176 12.21 17.55 5.68
C ARG A 176 13.71 17.70 5.63
N GLU A 177 14.20 18.85 6.06
CA GLU A 177 15.63 19.15 6.14
C GLU A 177 15.91 19.84 7.47
N ILE A 178 16.80 19.25 8.27
CA ILE A 178 17.22 19.78 9.57
C ILE A 178 18.73 19.72 9.69
N VAL A 179 19.27 20.37 10.68
CA VAL A 179 20.66 20.16 11.14
C VAL A 179 20.60 19.43 12.48
N SER A 180 21.10 18.20 12.50
CA SER A 180 21.23 17.41 13.74
C SER A 180 22.53 17.71 14.48
N SER A 181 22.60 17.32 15.76
CA SER A 181 23.82 17.38 16.62
C SER A 181 24.34 18.81 16.87
N LEU A 182 23.49 19.84 16.86
CA LEU A 182 23.85 21.17 17.33
C LEU A 182 24.05 21.20 18.86
N GLY A 183 24.83 22.15 19.39
CA GLY A 183 25.03 22.35 20.83
C GLY A 183 26.40 21.91 21.35
N GLY A 184 27.37 21.68 20.46
CA GLY A 184 28.78 21.43 20.81
C GLY A 184 29.16 19.94 20.75
N ILE A 185 30.41 19.68 21.13
CA ILE A 185 31.05 18.37 20.93
C ILE A 185 30.38 17.22 21.67
N SER A 186 29.68 17.48 22.76
CA SER A 186 28.93 16.47 23.51
C SER A 186 27.73 15.91 22.76
N ASN A 187 27.24 16.61 21.73
CA ASN A 187 26.08 16.22 20.92
C ASN A 187 26.46 15.51 19.61
N GLY A 188 27.76 15.36 19.32
CA GLY A 188 28.26 14.69 18.11
C GLY A 188 28.64 15.65 16.99
N TYR A 189 28.51 15.18 15.75
CA TYR A 189 28.91 15.93 14.56
C TYR A 189 27.69 16.60 13.90
N PRO A 190 27.63 17.95 13.82
CA PRO A 190 26.58 18.64 13.09
C PRO A 190 26.55 18.20 11.62
N ARG A 191 25.37 17.78 11.16
CA ARG A 191 25.16 17.35 9.78
C ARG A 191 23.75 17.68 9.28
N SER A 192 23.60 17.75 7.96
CA SER A 192 22.28 17.73 7.34
C SER A 192 21.60 16.40 7.62
N ASP A 193 20.35 16.43 8.01
CA ASP A 193 19.52 15.29 8.34
C ASP A 193 18.05 15.59 7.99
N GLY A 194 17.12 14.69 8.28
CA GLY A 194 15.70 14.91 8.09
C GLY A 194 14.88 13.75 8.61
N PHE A 195 13.59 13.84 8.39
CA PHE A 195 12.64 12.81 8.73
C PHE A 195 11.88 12.33 7.49
N ASP A 196 11.64 11.04 7.41
CA ASP A 196 10.65 10.44 6.53
C ASP A 196 9.41 10.05 7.35
N ILE A 197 8.24 10.02 6.72
CA ILE A 197 7.07 9.46 7.39
C ILE A 197 7.26 7.94 7.56
N THR A 198 6.81 7.39 8.67
CA THR A 198 7.05 5.96 9.02
C THR A 198 6.69 5.00 7.89
N VAL A 199 5.61 5.25 7.16
CA VAL A 199 5.15 4.43 6.04
C VAL A 199 6.02 4.50 4.77
N ALA A 200 6.94 5.46 4.70
CA ALA A 200 7.95 5.57 3.64
C ALA A 200 9.30 4.94 4.02
N SER A 201 9.46 4.49 5.27
CA SER A 201 10.72 3.92 5.75
C SER A 201 10.99 2.54 5.15
N GLU A 202 12.28 2.22 4.98
CA GLU A 202 12.70 0.87 4.58
C GLU A 202 12.29 -0.18 5.62
N VAL A 203 12.28 0.15 6.91
CA VAL A 203 11.84 -0.76 7.98
C VAL A 203 10.39 -1.17 7.81
N MET A 204 9.49 -0.25 7.42
CA MET A 204 8.10 -0.58 7.08
C MET A 204 8.03 -1.55 5.89
N ALA A 205 8.83 -1.34 4.85
CA ALA A 205 8.85 -2.22 3.68
C ALA A 205 9.39 -3.61 4.05
N ILE A 206 10.48 -3.69 4.81
CA ILE A 206 11.04 -4.94 5.33
C ILE A 206 10.01 -5.69 6.17
N PHE A 207 9.36 -5.01 7.10
CA PHE A 207 8.30 -5.55 7.95
C PHE A 207 7.18 -6.21 7.11
N CYS A 208 6.73 -5.54 6.06
CA CYS A 208 5.67 -6.06 5.19
C CYS A 208 6.12 -7.20 4.28
N LEU A 209 7.40 -7.28 3.92
CA LEU A 209 7.95 -8.29 3.02
C LEU A 209 8.61 -9.48 3.74
N SER A 210 8.66 -9.45 5.06
CA SER A 210 9.20 -10.56 5.86
C SER A 210 8.11 -11.59 6.16
N SER A 211 8.47 -12.87 6.17
CA SER A 211 7.59 -14.00 6.45
C SER A 211 7.85 -14.66 7.82
N SER A 212 8.92 -14.28 8.51
CA SER A 212 9.29 -14.78 9.84
C SER A 212 10.14 -13.77 10.61
N LEU A 213 10.30 -13.97 11.93
CA LEU A 213 11.21 -13.17 12.76
C LEU A 213 12.67 -13.33 12.35
N GLU A 214 13.05 -14.51 11.88
CA GLU A 214 14.39 -14.78 11.40
C GLU A 214 14.66 -13.97 10.12
N GLU A 215 13.78 -14.07 9.11
CA GLU A 215 13.87 -13.29 7.89
C GLU A 215 13.82 -11.78 8.16
N LEU A 216 12.95 -11.32 9.07
CA LEU A 216 12.91 -9.92 9.51
C LEU A 216 14.28 -9.48 10.03
N THR A 217 14.88 -10.25 10.94
CA THR A 217 16.17 -9.94 11.54
C THR A 217 17.30 -9.89 10.51
N GLU A 218 17.29 -10.83 9.55
CA GLU A 218 18.26 -10.87 8.45
C GLU A 218 18.11 -9.66 7.53
N ARG A 219 16.90 -9.36 7.09
CA ARG A 219 16.60 -8.22 6.22
C ARG A 219 16.94 -6.88 6.87
N LEU A 220 16.61 -6.69 8.16
CA LEU A 220 17.01 -5.50 8.92
C LEU A 220 18.52 -5.32 8.92
N GLY A 221 19.28 -6.42 9.00
CA GLY A 221 20.73 -6.40 8.95
C GLY A 221 21.31 -5.90 7.63
N LYS A 222 20.59 -6.05 6.52
CA LYS A 222 21.01 -5.63 5.17
C LYS A 222 20.77 -4.14 4.89
N ILE A 223 20.05 -3.41 5.75
CA ILE A 223 19.83 -1.97 5.56
C ILE A 223 21.17 -1.26 5.42
N VAL A 224 21.37 -0.54 4.33
CA VAL A 224 22.53 0.33 4.11
C VAL A 224 22.26 1.66 4.79
N VAL A 225 23.04 2.00 5.81
CA VAL A 225 22.87 3.23 6.61
C VAL A 225 23.75 4.37 6.17
N ALA A 226 24.91 4.06 5.60
CA ALA A 226 25.91 5.03 5.19
C ALA A 226 26.91 4.39 4.23
N TYR A 227 27.84 5.21 3.73
CA TYR A 227 29.01 4.73 2.98
C TYR A 227 30.30 5.23 3.64
N THR A 228 31.39 4.44 3.50
CA THR A 228 32.72 4.86 3.88
C THR A 228 33.27 5.90 2.91
N ARG A 229 34.45 6.48 3.21
CA ARG A 229 35.16 7.39 2.28
C ARG A 229 35.52 6.69 0.96
N ASP A 230 35.74 5.38 1.00
CA ASP A 230 36.03 4.55 -0.18
C ASP A 230 34.78 4.08 -0.91
N LYS A 231 33.60 4.58 -0.50
CA LYS A 231 32.27 4.28 -1.05
C LYS A 231 31.77 2.85 -0.79
N GLU A 232 32.35 2.15 0.16
CA GLU A 232 31.84 0.84 0.59
C GLU A 232 30.59 1.01 1.45
N PRO A 233 29.53 0.22 1.26
CA PRO A 233 28.32 0.33 2.05
C PRO A 233 28.55 -0.11 3.50
N VAL A 234 27.98 0.63 4.43
CA VAL A 234 27.93 0.26 5.85
C VAL A 234 26.50 -0.15 6.19
N THR A 235 26.34 -1.34 6.80
CA THR A 235 25.04 -1.95 7.04
C THR A 235 24.66 -1.95 8.52
N ALA A 236 23.36 -2.12 8.80
CA ALA A 236 22.84 -2.23 10.16
C ALA A 236 23.42 -3.44 10.93
N SER A 237 23.75 -4.54 10.24
CA SER A 237 24.41 -5.70 10.87
C SER A 237 25.83 -5.39 11.34
N GLN A 238 26.60 -4.58 10.61
CA GLN A 238 27.93 -4.14 11.04
C GLN A 238 27.87 -3.24 12.28
N LEU A 239 26.76 -2.50 12.47
CA LEU A 239 26.47 -1.76 13.68
C LEU A 239 25.85 -2.63 14.79
N GLN A 240 25.58 -3.91 14.53
CA GLN A 240 24.89 -4.84 15.43
C GLN A 240 23.50 -4.38 15.87
N ALA A 241 22.80 -3.59 15.03
CA ALA A 241 21.49 -2.99 15.34
C ALA A 241 20.32 -3.93 15.09
N ASN A 242 20.42 -4.80 14.09
CA ASN A 242 19.30 -5.58 13.55
C ASN A 242 18.60 -6.48 14.58
N LYS A 243 19.34 -7.06 15.50
CA LYS A 243 18.75 -7.92 16.56
C LYS A 243 17.90 -7.11 17.54
N ALA A 244 18.39 -5.94 17.98
CA ALA A 244 17.64 -5.06 18.86
C ALA A 244 16.41 -4.48 18.16
N MET A 245 16.52 -4.12 16.88
CA MET A 245 15.39 -3.71 16.06
C MET A 245 14.33 -4.81 15.95
N ALA A 246 14.74 -6.06 15.74
CA ALA A 246 13.82 -7.20 15.68
C ALA A 246 13.09 -7.44 17.01
N VAL A 247 13.75 -7.20 18.16
CA VAL A 247 13.10 -7.26 19.47
C VAL A 247 11.96 -6.24 19.58
N LEU A 248 12.19 -5.00 19.12
CA LEU A 248 11.16 -3.94 19.10
C LEU A 248 9.98 -4.28 18.18
N LEU A 249 10.25 -5.01 17.09
CA LEU A 249 9.25 -5.37 16.07
C LEU A 249 8.56 -6.71 16.33
N LYS A 250 8.97 -7.47 17.35
CA LYS A 250 8.49 -8.83 17.59
C LYS A 250 6.97 -8.90 17.59
N ASP A 251 6.33 -8.20 18.51
CA ASP A 251 4.87 -8.29 18.70
C ASP A 251 4.12 -7.61 17.54
N ALA A 252 4.72 -6.57 16.95
CA ALA A 252 4.17 -5.92 15.75
C ALA A 252 4.06 -6.88 14.57
N LEU A 253 5.00 -7.82 14.38
CA LEU A 253 5.01 -8.75 13.25
C LEU A 253 3.84 -9.74 13.24
N MET A 254 3.14 -9.92 14.36
CA MET A 254 1.91 -10.71 14.43
C MET A 254 0.74 -9.95 13.78
N PRO A 255 0.06 -10.52 12.75
CA PRO A 255 -1.07 -9.86 12.11
C PRO A 255 -2.22 -9.56 13.06
N ASN A 256 -2.86 -8.41 12.86
CA ASN A 256 -4.02 -7.99 13.64
C ASN A 256 -5.30 -8.57 13.02
N LEU A 257 -6.03 -9.37 13.80
CA LEU A 257 -7.35 -9.88 13.47
C LEU A 257 -8.41 -8.90 13.98
N VAL A 258 -9.31 -8.52 13.09
CA VAL A 258 -10.50 -7.70 13.34
C VAL A 258 -11.69 -8.26 12.56
N GLN A 259 -12.80 -7.53 12.52
CA GLN A 259 -14.01 -7.94 11.83
C GLN A 259 -14.61 -6.79 11.00
N THR A 260 -15.43 -7.14 10.01
CA THR A 260 -16.28 -6.17 9.31
C THR A 260 -17.54 -5.87 10.11
N LEU A 261 -18.31 -4.83 9.71
CA LEU A 261 -19.64 -4.57 10.25
C LEU A 261 -20.58 -5.80 10.17
N GLU A 262 -20.35 -6.69 9.20
CA GLU A 262 -21.09 -7.95 9.03
C GLU A 262 -20.48 -9.13 9.79
N ASN A 263 -19.51 -8.87 10.68
CA ASN A 263 -18.79 -9.84 11.49
C ASN A 263 -18.01 -10.88 10.68
N ASN A 264 -17.44 -10.49 9.53
CA ASN A 264 -16.52 -11.33 8.77
C ASN A 264 -15.07 -11.01 9.15
N PRO A 265 -14.16 -12.01 9.11
CA PRO A 265 -12.79 -11.81 9.55
C PRO A 265 -11.99 -10.96 8.58
N ALA A 266 -11.15 -10.08 9.13
CA ALA A 266 -10.21 -9.26 8.38
C ALA A 266 -8.86 -9.18 9.11
N PHE A 267 -7.77 -9.17 8.34
CA PHE A 267 -6.45 -8.78 8.82
C PHE A 267 -6.13 -7.35 8.43
N VAL A 268 -5.67 -6.57 9.40
CA VAL A 268 -5.13 -5.22 9.20
C VAL A 268 -3.67 -5.24 9.65
N HIS A 269 -2.71 -5.12 8.71
CA HIS A 269 -1.30 -5.33 9.06
C HIS A 269 -0.34 -4.69 8.08
N GLY A 270 0.53 -3.80 8.60
CA GLY A 270 1.50 -3.03 7.84
C GLY A 270 0.86 -1.98 6.92
N GLY A 271 1.60 -0.96 6.51
CA GLY A 271 1.03 0.16 5.78
C GLY A 271 2.01 0.94 4.88
N PRO A 272 2.86 0.30 4.05
CA PRO A 272 3.80 1.03 3.21
C PRO A 272 3.08 1.87 2.15
N PHE A 273 3.61 3.07 1.83
CA PHE A 273 3.09 3.89 0.75
C PHE A 273 3.37 3.26 -0.62
N ALA A 274 2.45 3.43 -1.58
CA ALA A 274 2.57 2.87 -2.92
C ALA A 274 3.31 3.77 -3.92
N ASN A 275 3.59 5.02 -3.58
CA ASN A 275 4.36 5.94 -4.41
C ASN A 275 5.88 5.91 -4.15
N ILE A 276 6.33 5.21 -3.12
CA ILE A 276 7.76 5.08 -2.77
C ILE A 276 8.13 3.68 -2.26
N ALA A 277 7.16 2.85 -1.91
CA ALA A 277 7.33 1.46 -1.52
C ALA A 277 6.30 0.60 -2.27
N HIS A 278 6.17 -0.68 -1.91
CA HIS A 278 5.30 -1.61 -2.65
C HIS A 278 3.79 -1.44 -2.38
N GLY A 279 3.39 -0.65 -1.39
CA GLY A 279 2.01 -0.19 -1.22
C GLY A 279 0.95 -1.24 -0.89
N CYS A 280 1.34 -2.37 -0.28
CA CYS A 280 0.47 -3.48 0.03
C CYS A 280 0.64 -3.91 1.49
N ASN A 281 -0.38 -4.58 2.05
CA ASN A 281 -0.27 -5.19 3.37
C ASN A 281 0.80 -6.30 3.43
N SER A 282 1.08 -6.81 4.63
CA SER A 282 2.17 -7.76 4.85
C SER A 282 1.99 -9.10 4.14
N ILE A 283 3.10 -9.75 3.85
CA ILE A 283 3.16 -11.11 3.30
C ILE A 283 2.60 -12.12 4.31
N ILE A 284 2.95 -11.98 5.60
CA ILE A 284 2.49 -12.88 6.67
C ILE A 284 0.96 -12.90 6.71
N SER A 285 0.29 -11.74 6.73
CA SER A 285 -1.16 -11.68 6.77
C SER A 285 -1.80 -12.30 5.53
N THR A 286 -1.25 -12.05 4.34
CA THR A 286 -1.77 -12.62 3.09
C THR A 286 -1.57 -14.14 3.02
N LYS A 287 -0.36 -14.65 3.33
CA LYS A 287 -0.08 -16.10 3.36
C LYS A 287 -0.98 -16.82 4.37
N LEU A 288 -1.15 -16.24 5.55
CA LEU A 288 -1.99 -16.81 6.60
C LEU A 288 -3.47 -16.81 6.20
N ALA A 289 -3.99 -15.73 5.63
CA ALA A 289 -5.36 -15.66 5.14
C ALA A 289 -5.64 -16.71 4.05
N LEU A 290 -4.70 -16.93 3.11
CA LEU A 290 -4.80 -17.98 2.07
C LEU A 290 -4.83 -19.40 2.66
N LYS A 291 -4.37 -19.59 3.89
CA LYS A 291 -4.49 -20.86 4.63
C LYS A 291 -5.82 -21.04 5.32
N LEU A 292 -6.34 -19.93 5.84
CA LEU A 292 -7.50 -19.92 6.71
C LEU A 292 -8.83 -19.78 5.94
N SER A 293 -8.76 -19.43 4.64
CA SER A 293 -9.96 -19.16 3.83
C SER A 293 -9.80 -19.62 2.38
N ASP A 294 -10.93 -19.76 1.67
CA ASP A 294 -10.96 -20.16 0.26
C ASP A 294 -10.73 -18.97 -0.67
N TYR A 295 -11.06 -17.75 -0.21
CA TYR A 295 -10.90 -16.50 -0.94
C TYR A 295 -10.25 -15.46 -0.05
N VAL A 296 -9.24 -14.76 -0.57
CA VAL A 296 -8.57 -13.64 0.12
C VAL A 296 -8.68 -12.40 -0.74
N VAL A 297 -9.35 -11.38 -0.23
CA VAL A 297 -9.47 -10.08 -0.88
C VAL A 297 -8.43 -9.14 -0.28
N THR A 298 -7.54 -8.63 -1.10
CA THR A 298 -6.50 -7.67 -0.70
C THR A 298 -6.49 -6.48 -1.64
N GLU A 299 -5.82 -5.40 -1.24
CA GLU A 299 -5.71 -4.18 -2.06
C GLU A 299 -4.27 -3.75 -2.29
N ALA A 300 -4.07 -2.96 -3.36
CA ALA A 300 -2.86 -2.21 -3.61
C ALA A 300 -3.15 -0.70 -3.64
N GLY A 301 -2.20 0.10 -3.14
CA GLY A 301 -2.36 1.55 -3.01
C GLY A 301 -2.38 2.28 -4.35
N PHE A 302 -3.10 3.40 -4.43
CA PHE A 302 -3.25 4.25 -5.61
C PHE A 302 -3.85 3.53 -6.84
N GLY A 303 -3.48 3.94 -8.05
CA GLY A 303 -3.92 3.32 -9.29
C GLY A 303 -3.15 2.04 -9.63
N ALA A 304 -3.68 1.26 -10.59
CA ALA A 304 -3.07 0.00 -10.97
C ALA A 304 -1.67 0.18 -11.60
N ASP A 305 -1.37 1.32 -12.15
CA ASP A 305 -0.07 1.69 -12.70
C ASP A 305 1.05 1.75 -11.66
N LEU A 306 0.72 2.01 -10.40
CA LEU A 306 1.66 2.04 -9.28
C LEU A 306 1.46 0.85 -8.33
N GLY A 307 0.24 0.71 -7.80
CA GLY A 307 -0.04 -0.28 -6.77
C GLY A 307 -0.09 -1.70 -7.31
N ALA A 308 -0.84 -1.96 -8.38
CA ALA A 308 -0.95 -3.31 -8.92
C ALA A 308 0.36 -3.77 -9.59
N GLU A 309 1.07 -2.89 -10.29
CA GLU A 309 2.40 -3.20 -10.84
C GLU A 309 3.35 -3.70 -9.74
N LYS A 310 3.47 -2.96 -8.62
CA LYS A 310 4.33 -3.37 -7.51
C LYS A 310 3.82 -4.59 -6.74
N PHE A 311 2.50 -4.75 -6.68
CA PHE A 311 1.92 -5.97 -6.15
C PHE A 311 2.37 -7.19 -6.95
N PHE A 312 2.37 -7.10 -8.29
CA PHE A 312 2.79 -8.18 -9.17
C PHE A 312 4.31 -8.36 -9.15
N ASP A 313 5.07 -7.33 -9.49
CA ASP A 313 6.52 -7.43 -9.69
C ASP A 313 7.35 -7.44 -8.40
N ILE A 314 6.79 -7.02 -7.26
CA ILE A 314 7.49 -7.07 -5.96
C ILE A 314 6.81 -8.07 -5.02
N LYS A 315 5.55 -7.83 -4.62
CA LYS A 315 4.92 -8.64 -3.56
C LYS A 315 4.70 -10.09 -3.99
N CYS A 316 4.21 -10.34 -5.22
CA CYS A 316 3.93 -11.70 -5.69
C CYS A 316 5.21 -12.55 -5.84
N ARG A 317 6.37 -11.94 -6.12
CA ARG A 317 7.66 -12.63 -6.11
C ARG A 317 7.99 -13.22 -4.73
N HIS A 318 7.70 -12.47 -3.66
CA HIS A 318 7.93 -12.93 -2.29
C HIS A 318 6.80 -13.83 -1.74
N LEU A 319 5.57 -13.63 -2.22
CA LEU A 319 4.43 -14.49 -1.84
C LEU A 319 4.53 -15.88 -2.44
N GLU A 320 5.13 -16.00 -3.63
CA GLU A 320 5.12 -17.21 -4.45
C GLU A 320 3.69 -17.68 -4.78
N VAL A 321 2.75 -16.73 -4.82
CA VAL A 321 1.33 -16.94 -5.12
C VAL A 321 0.92 -15.97 -6.21
N LYS A 322 0.24 -16.50 -7.23
CA LYS A 322 -0.34 -15.70 -8.30
C LYS A 322 -1.75 -15.22 -7.92
N PRO A 323 -2.11 -13.97 -8.24
CA PRO A 323 -3.47 -13.49 -8.06
C PRO A 323 -4.41 -14.19 -9.05
N SER A 324 -5.61 -14.56 -8.60
CA SER A 324 -6.60 -15.24 -9.45
C SER A 324 -7.38 -14.27 -10.33
N VAL A 325 -7.61 -13.06 -9.84
CA VAL A 325 -8.35 -11.99 -10.52
C VAL A 325 -7.96 -10.64 -9.96
N ALA A 326 -8.04 -9.60 -10.78
CA ALA A 326 -7.93 -8.20 -10.35
C ALA A 326 -9.27 -7.47 -10.55
N VAL A 327 -9.77 -6.86 -9.48
CA VAL A 327 -10.95 -5.98 -9.50
C VAL A 327 -10.46 -4.55 -9.65
N VAL A 328 -10.84 -3.90 -10.76
CA VAL A 328 -10.47 -2.50 -11.03
C VAL A 328 -11.63 -1.59 -10.65
N VAL A 329 -11.45 -0.83 -9.59
CA VAL A 329 -12.49 0.08 -9.07
C VAL A 329 -12.45 1.40 -9.83
N ALA A 330 -13.63 1.86 -10.26
CA ALA A 330 -13.83 3.18 -10.83
C ALA A 330 -15.14 3.79 -10.29
N THR A 331 -15.28 5.11 -10.43
CA THR A 331 -16.51 5.84 -10.18
C THR A 331 -16.84 6.72 -11.38
N ILE A 332 -18.11 6.92 -11.68
CA ILE A 332 -18.54 7.85 -12.74
C ILE A 332 -17.94 9.24 -12.52
N ARG A 333 -17.90 9.69 -11.26
CA ARG A 333 -17.31 10.99 -10.87
C ARG A 333 -15.82 11.08 -11.21
N ALA A 334 -15.06 10.04 -10.92
CA ALA A 334 -13.62 10.01 -11.24
C ALA A 334 -13.39 9.97 -12.76
N LEU A 335 -14.17 9.20 -13.51
CA LEU A 335 -14.12 9.19 -14.96
C LEU A 335 -14.46 10.56 -15.56
N LYS A 336 -15.50 11.24 -15.09
CA LYS A 336 -15.80 12.63 -15.51
C LYS A 336 -14.64 13.58 -15.25
N MET A 337 -13.94 13.44 -14.11
CA MET A 337 -12.74 14.24 -13.84
C MET A 337 -11.59 13.94 -14.81
N HIS A 338 -11.37 12.66 -15.16
CA HIS A 338 -10.43 12.30 -16.21
C HIS A 338 -10.81 12.82 -17.58
N GLY A 339 -12.12 12.92 -17.87
CA GLY A 339 -12.69 13.57 -19.05
C GLY A 339 -12.74 15.11 -18.98
N GLY A 340 -12.07 15.73 -17.98
CA GLY A 340 -11.86 17.17 -17.91
C GLY A 340 -12.90 17.96 -17.10
N ILE A 341 -13.88 17.30 -16.45
CA ILE A 341 -14.90 17.98 -15.64
C ILE A 341 -14.33 18.37 -14.27
N LYS A 342 -14.64 19.59 -13.83
CA LYS A 342 -14.22 20.09 -12.52
C LYS A 342 -15.05 19.49 -11.39
N ILE A 343 -14.50 19.47 -10.18
CA ILE A 343 -15.09 18.84 -9.01
C ILE A 343 -16.46 19.41 -8.62
N ASP A 344 -16.67 20.70 -8.82
CA ASP A 344 -17.93 21.41 -8.54
C ASP A 344 -19.06 21.10 -9.54
N GLN A 345 -18.73 20.55 -10.72
CA GLN A 345 -19.66 20.20 -11.81
C GLN A 345 -19.95 18.68 -11.90
N LEU A 346 -19.39 17.86 -11.02
CA LEU A 346 -19.52 16.39 -11.07
C LEU A 346 -20.96 15.89 -10.83
N HIS A 347 -21.83 16.72 -10.29
CA HIS A 347 -23.25 16.39 -10.07
C HIS A 347 -24.09 16.49 -11.36
N GLU A 348 -23.61 17.15 -12.41
CA GLU A 348 -24.27 17.27 -13.70
C GLU A 348 -24.01 16.03 -14.56
N GLU A 349 -25.04 15.56 -15.28
CA GLU A 349 -24.87 14.46 -16.24
C GLU A 349 -23.96 14.89 -17.38
N ASN A 350 -22.95 14.07 -17.68
CA ASN A 350 -22.03 14.30 -18.79
C ASN A 350 -21.52 12.99 -19.38
N LYS A 351 -22.30 12.42 -20.29
CA LYS A 351 -21.99 11.18 -21.00
C LYS A 351 -20.66 11.27 -21.76
N GLN A 352 -20.38 12.40 -22.45
CA GLN A 352 -19.15 12.54 -23.23
C GLN A 352 -17.91 12.53 -22.34
N ALA A 353 -17.95 13.21 -21.19
CA ALA A 353 -16.83 13.20 -20.25
C ALA A 353 -16.56 11.80 -19.66
N VAL A 354 -17.61 10.99 -19.48
CA VAL A 354 -17.43 9.57 -19.07
C VAL A 354 -16.72 8.79 -20.18
N ILE A 355 -17.13 8.95 -21.43
CA ILE A 355 -16.50 8.30 -22.60
C ILE A 355 -15.02 8.68 -22.67
N ASP A 356 -14.74 9.98 -22.68
CA ASP A 356 -13.36 10.50 -22.78
C ASP A 356 -12.49 10.02 -21.59
N GLY A 357 -13.03 10.08 -20.37
CA GLY A 357 -12.29 9.64 -19.17
C GLY A 357 -12.13 8.12 -19.04
N SER A 358 -12.91 7.34 -19.79
CA SER A 358 -12.80 5.87 -19.81
C SER A 358 -11.47 5.39 -20.40
N GLU A 359 -10.74 6.21 -21.15
CA GLU A 359 -9.39 5.89 -21.61
C GLU A 359 -8.42 5.61 -20.45
N ASN A 360 -8.61 6.30 -19.30
CA ASN A 360 -7.82 6.03 -18.09
C ASN A 360 -8.10 4.61 -17.57
N LEU A 361 -9.35 4.21 -17.50
CA LEU A 361 -9.75 2.86 -17.07
C LEU A 361 -9.25 1.80 -18.05
N ILE A 362 -9.43 2.01 -19.35
CA ILE A 362 -8.96 1.09 -20.40
C ILE A 362 -7.44 0.87 -20.27
N ARG A 363 -6.66 1.94 -20.10
CA ARG A 363 -5.22 1.85 -19.90
C ARG A 363 -4.85 0.99 -18.68
N HIS A 364 -5.56 1.12 -17.56
CA HIS A 364 -5.33 0.28 -16.37
C HIS A 364 -5.66 -1.19 -16.64
N LEU A 365 -6.75 -1.47 -17.36
CA LEU A 365 -7.11 -2.85 -17.76
C LEU A 365 -6.07 -3.47 -18.69
N GLU A 366 -5.62 -2.73 -19.71
CA GLU A 366 -4.53 -3.14 -20.60
C GLU A 366 -3.22 -3.42 -19.83
N ASN A 367 -2.89 -2.58 -18.84
CA ASN A 367 -1.69 -2.77 -18.03
C ASN A 367 -1.76 -4.07 -17.22
N ILE A 368 -2.92 -4.38 -16.61
CA ILE A 368 -3.09 -5.62 -15.84
C ILE A 368 -3.06 -6.85 -16.77
N SER A 369 -3.63 -6.76 -17.96
CA SER A 369 -3.64 -7.87 -18.93
C SER A 369 -2.23 -8.31 -19.34
N LYS A 370 -1.23 -7.41 -19.31
CA LYS A 370 0.18 -7.74 -19.56
C LYS A 370 0.79 -8.70 -18.55
N PHE A 371 0.22 -8.73 -17.34
CA PHE A 371 0.59 -9.71 -16.32
C PHE A 371 -0.19 -11.02 -16.45
N GLY A 372 -1.10 -11.14 -17.43
CA GLY A 372 -1.92 -12.34 -17.64
C GLY A 372 -2.96 -12.58 -16.55
N VAL A 373 -3.36 -11.55 -15.80
CA VAL A 373 -4.37 -11.62 -14.74
C VAL A 373 -5.74 -11.21 -15.29
N PRO A 374 -6.77 -12.06 -15.17
CA PRO A 374 -8.13 -11.69 -15.53
C PRO A 374 -8.63 -10.48 -14.74
N THR A 375 -9.45 -9.63 -15.39
CA THR A 375 -9.97 -8.41 -14.76
C THR A 375 -11.50 -8.37 -14.74
N VAL A 376 -12.05 -7.69 -13.74
CA VAL A 376 -13.43 -7.25 -13.68
C VAL A 376 -13.48 -5.80 -13.20
N VAL A 377 -14.33 -4.99 -13.80
CA VAL A 377 -14.53 -3.58 -13.41
C VAL A 377 -15.65 -3.48 -12.39
N CYS A 378 -15.35 -2.85 -11.25
CA CYS A 378 -16.33 -2.48 -10.23
C CYS A 378 -16.63 -0.99 -10.33
N ILE A 379 -17.85 -0.63 -10.67
CA ILE A 379 -18.33 0.75 -10.56
C ILE A 379 -18.94 0.95 -9.18
N ASN A 380 -18.23 1.68 -8.33
CA ASN A 380 -18.74 2.11 -7.04
C ASN A 380 -19.77 3.23 -7.28
N LYS A 381 -21.05 2.86 -7.18
CA LYS A 381 -22.18 3.71 -7.58
C LYS A 381 -22.46 4.80 -6.55
N PHE A 382 -22.65 6.03 -7.02
CA PHE A 382 -23.14 7.16 -6.24
C PHE A 382 -24.59 7.52 -6.65
N THR A 383 -25.31 8.20 -5.76
CA THR A 383 -26.72 8.55 -5.95
C THR A 383 -26.99 9.41 -7.18
N ASN A 384 -26.02 10.18 -7.63
CA ASN A 384 -26.15 11.10 -8.77
C ASN A 384 -25.68 10.47 -10.10
N ASP A 385 -25.22 9.22 -10.09
CA ASP A 385 -24.79 8.55 -11.32
C ASP A 385 -26.02 8.16 -12.14
N THR A 386 -26.06 8.59 -13.41
CA THR A 386 -27.21 8.34 -14.29
C THR A 386 -27.03 7.03 -15.08
N GLU A 387 -28.15 6.43 -15.48
CA GLU A 387 -28.12 5.22 -16.30
C GLU A 387 -27.44 5.47 -17.66
N GLN A 388 -27.62 6.66 -18.24
CA GLN A 388 -26.99 7.02 -19.50
C GLN A 388 -25.46 7.09 -19.40
N GLU A 389 -24.91 7.59 -18.30
CA GLU A 389 -23.48 7.61 -18.03
C GLU A 389 -22.93 6.19 -17.84
N ILE A 390 -23.66 5.36 -17.10
CA ILE A 390 -23.28 3.95 -16.84
C ILE A 390 -23.30 3.14 -18.13
N ASP A 391 -24.33 3.29 -18.95
CA ASP A 391 -24.45 2.56 -20.23
C ASP A 391 -23.37 3.01 -21.21
N ALA A 392 -23.07 4.32 -21.26
CA ALA A 392 -21.96 4.84 -22.05
C ALA A 392 -20.62 4.20 -21.66
N LEU A 393 -20.36 4.08 -20.36
CA LEU A 393 -19.15 3.40 -19.88
C LEU A 393 -19.10 1.94 -20.32
N LYS A 394 -20.20 1.17 -20.12
CA LYS A 394 -20.29 -0.23 -20.51
C LYS A 394 -20.03 -0.42 -22.01
N GLU A 395 -20.63 0.43 -22.84
CA GLU A 395 -20.46 0.42 -24.28
C GLU A 395 -19.00 0.75 -24.67
N THR A 396 -18.41 1.76 -24.04
CA THR A 396 -17.01 2.17 -24.29
C THR A 396 -16.04 1.04 -23.96
N ILE A 397 -16.18 0.39 -22.79
CA ILE A 397 -15.33 -0.75 -22.43
C ILE A 397 -15.53 -1.92 -23.40
N LYS A 398 -16.77 -2.25 -23.76
CA LYS A 398 -17.07 -3.31 -24.73
C LYS A 398 -16.41 -3.04 -26.09
N ASN A 399 -16.41 -1.80 -26.55
CA ASN A 399 -15.85 -1.40 -27.85
C ASN A 399 -14.31 -1.25 -27.84
N SER A 400 -13.69 -1.17 -26.66
CA SER A 400 -12.22 -1.04 -26.55
C SER A 400 -11.46 -2.32 -26.89
N GLY A 401 -12.14 -3.46 -26.94
CA GLY A 401 -11.51 -4.78 -27.16
C GLY A 401 -10.86 -5.39 -25.92
N VAL A 402 -10.94 -4.73 -24.75
CA VAL A 402 -10.47 -5.29 -23.48
C VAL A 402 -11.53 -6.21 -22.90
N GLU A 403 -11.14 -7.47 -22.66
CA GLU A 403 -12.03 -8.47 -22.03
C GLU A 403 -12.18 -8.17 -20.53
N SER A 404 -13.19 -7.38 -20.17
CA SER A 404 -13.52 -7.12 -18.77
C SER A 404 -14.99 -6.76 -18.61
N LYS A 405 -15.67 -7.44 -17.70
CA LYS A 405 -17.09 -7.18 -17.39
C LYS A 405 -17.20 -5.97 -16.47
N VAL A 406 -18.16 -5.10 -16.73
CA VAL A 406 -18.45 -3.91 -15.90
C VAL A 406 -19.65 -4.18 -15.01
N ILE A 407 -19.47 -4.16 -13.70
CA ILE A 407 -20.48 -4.46 -12.69
C ILE A 407 -20.67 -3.25 -11.78
N LEU A 408 -21.92 -2.87 -11.57
CA LEU A 408 -22.27 -1.85 -10.60
C LEU A 408 -22.36 -2.42 -9.20
N SER A 409 -21.89 -1.66 -8.22
CA SER A 409 -21.91 -2.08 -6.83
C SER A 409 -22.35 -0.92 -5.93
N ASN A 410 -23.28 -1.21 -5.01
CA ASN A 410 -23.84 -0.26 -4.04
C ASN A 410 -23.47 -0.66 -2.60
N HIS A 411 -22.28 -1.20 -2.42
CA HIS A 411 -21.83 -1.74 -1.13
C HIS A 411 -21.62 -0.68 -0.05
N TRP A 412 -21.44 0.59 -0.43
CA TRP A 412 -21.41 1.68 0.55
C TRP A 412 -22.73 1.79 1.33
N ALA A 413 -23.86 1.65 0.65
CA ALA A 413 -25.19 1.73 1.27
C ALA A 413 -25.70 0.38 1.79
N ASP A 414 -25.42 -0.72 1.08
CA ASP A 414 -26.06 -2.03 1.27
C ASP A 414 -25.10 -3.12 1.76
N GLY A 415 -23.86 -2.76 2.10
CA GLY A 415 -22.84 -3.70 2.57
C GLY A 415 -22.60 -4.85 1.56
N GLY A 416 -22.39 -6.06 2.07
CA GLY A 416 -22.18 -7.26 1.25
C GLY A 416 -23.33 -7.60 0.31
N ASN A 417 -24.57 -7.15 0.59
CA ASN A 417 -25.69 -7.35 -0.32
C ASN A 417 -25.57 -6.51 -1.59
N GLY A 418 -25.03 -5.29 -1.48
CA GLY A 418 -24.87 -4.36 -2.60
C GLY A 418 -23.76 -4.72 -3.59
N ILE A 419 -23.03 -5.84 -3.37
CA ILE A 419 -21.89 -6.24 -4.19
C ILE A 419 -21.93 -7.72 -4.60
N LYS A 420 -23.04 -8.41 -4.37
CA LYS A 420 -23.18 -9.85 -4.66
C LYS A 420 -22.93 -10.22 -6.11
N GLU A 421 -23.34 -9.38 -7.07
CA GLU A 421 -23.12 -9.64 -8.50
C GLU A 421 -21.60 -9.65 -8.80
N LEU A 422 -20.85 -8.68 -8.28
CA LEU A 422 -19.40 -8.65 -8.41
C LEU A 422 -18.75 -9.85 -7.71
N ALA A 423 -19.22 -10.21 -6.51
CA ALA A 423 -18.71 -11.36 -5.78
C ALA A 423 -18.93 -12.67 -6.55
N GLN A 424 -20.09 -12.84 -7.20
CA GLN A 424 -20.36 -14.02 -8.04
C GLN A 424 -19.45 -14.05 -9.27
N GLU A 425 -19.26 -12.93 -9.97
CA GLU A 425 -18.36 -12.85 -11.11
C GLU A 425 -16.91 -13.19 -10.74
N VAL A 426 -16.46 -12.69 -9.58
CA VAL A 426 -15.12 -13.01 -9.05
C VAL A 426 -14.98 -14.51 -8.78
N VAL A 427 -16.01 -15.16 -8.22
CA VAL A 427 -16.02 -16.61 -8.03
C VAL A 427 -15.93 -17.34 -9.37
N ASP A 428 -16.75 -16.94 -10.34
CA ASP A 428 -16.79 -17.57 -11.66
C ASP A 428 -15.43 -17.46 -12.38
N ILE A 429 -14.77 -16.31 -12.30
CA ILE A 429 -13.41 -16.11 -12.85
C ILE A 429 -12.40 -17.01 -12.13
N CYS A 430 -12.46 -17.05 -10.78
CA CYS A 430 -11.55 -17.87 -9.98
C CYS A 430 -11.71 -19.38 -10.23
N ASP A 431 -12.93 -19.83 -10.51
CA ASP A 431 -13.23 -21.24 -10.75
C ASP A 431 -12.84 -21.67 -12.19
N ASN A 432 -12.84 -20.76 -13.16
CA ASN A 432 -12.42 -21.02 -14.54
C ASN A 432 -10.90 -21.12 -14.73
N ASP A 433 -10.10 -20.65 -13.78
CA ASP A 433 -8.62 -20.70 -13.71
C ASP A 433 -7.88 -20.32 -15.02
N ALA A 434 -8.45 -19.37 -15.79
CA ALA A 434 -7.89 -18.89 -17.07
C ALA A 434 -6.69 -17.93 -16.87
N ASN A 435 -5.90 -18.11 -15.80
CA ASN A 435 -4.85 -17.21 -15.37
C ASN A 435 -3.48 -17.64 -15.91
N SER A 436 -2.87 -16.77 -16.73
CA SER A 436 -1.52 -16.94 -17.28
C SER A 436 -0.50 -16.00 -16.63
N PHE A 437 -0.61 -15.76 -15.32
CA PHE A 437 0.20 -14.79 -14.59
C PHE A 437 1.70 -14.92 -14.88
N GLY A 438 2.32 -13.80 -15.23
CA GLY A 438 3.76 -13.62 -15.41
C GLY A 438 4.21 -12.25 -14.91
N TYR A 439 5.51 -12.11 -14.74
CA TYR A 439 6.12 -10.84 -14.35
C TYR A 439 6.40 -9.98 -15.59
N LEU A 440 6.44 -8.66 -15.40
CA LEU A 440 6.69 -7.73 -16.49
C LEU A 440 8.14 -7.84 -17.02
N TYR A 441 9.08 -8.15 -16.14
CA TYR A 441 10.51 -8.27 -16.46
C TYR A 441 11.17 -9.39 -15.65
N GLU A 442 12.32 -9.87 -16.14
CA GLU A 442 13.14 -10.82 -15.42
C GLU A 442 14.07 -10.10 -14.43
N LEU A 443 14.37 -10.72 -13.28
CA LEU A 443 15.29 -10.12 -12.30
C LEU A 443 16.72 -10.00 -12.85
N ALA A 444 17.12 -10.89 -13.76
CA ALA A 444 18.41 -10.87 -14.42
C ALA A 444 18.60 -9.76 -15.47
N ASP A 445 17.51 -9.07 -15.87
CA ASP A 445 17.62 -7.89 -16.73
C ASP A 445 18.42 -6.79 -16.02
N THR A 446 19.07 -5.90 -16.76
CA THR A 446 19.80 -4.77 -16.18
C THR A 446 18.85 -3.82 -15.44
N ILE A 447 19.35 -3.05 -14.47
CA ILE A 447 18.56 -2.05 -13.75
C ILE A 447 17.92 -1.08 -14.75
N GLU A 448 18.68 -0.66 -15.75
CA GLU A 448 18.21 0.24 -16.80
C GLU A 448 17.07 -0.38 -17.62
N ASP A 449 17.20 -1.63 -18.06
CA ASP A 449 16.19 -2.32 -18.87
C ASP A 449 14.88 -2.53 -18.09
N LYS A 450 14.95 -2.91 -16.82
CA LYS A 450 13.77 -3.02 -15.95
C LYS A 450 13.00 -1.70 -15.85
N ILE A 451 13.72 -0.59 -15.60
CA ILE A 451 13.13 0.75 -15.54
C ILE A 451 12.48 1.13 -16.87
N ARG A 452 13.19 0.92 -17.99
CA ARG A 452 12.67 1.21 -19.35
C ARG A 452 11.43 0.39 -19.64
N LYS A 453 11.40 -0.88 -19.26
CA LYS A 453 10.27 -1.78 -19.49
C LYS A 453 9.02 -1.33 -18.72
N ILE A 454 9.16 -0.99 -17.44
CA ILE A 454 8.04 -0.42 -16.67
C ILE A 454 7.56 0.90 -17.30
N ALA A 455 8.46 1.80 -17.66
CA ALA A 455 8.12 3.09 -18.23
C ALA A 455 7.41 2.98 -19.58
N SER A 456 7.89 2.13 -20.47
CA SER A 456 7.27 1.95 -21.79
C SER A 456 5.97 1.16 -21.73
N GLU A 457 5.94 0.06 -20.96
CA GLU A 457 4.81 -0.86 -20.95
C GLU A 457 3.65 -0.36 -20.07
N ILE A 458 3.93 0.16 -18.89
CA ILE A 458 2.90 0.59 -17.94
C ILE A 458 2.52 2.06 -18.12
N TYR A 459 3.53 2.93 -18.31
CA TYR A 459 3.27 4.38 -18.40
C TYR A 459 3.16 4.89 -19.83
N ARG A 460 3.47 4.08 -20.87
CA ARG A 460 3.50 4.50 -22.29
C ARG A 460 4.45 5.67 -22.53
N ALA A 461 5.54 5.73 -21.77
CA ALA A 461 6.60 6.71 -22.01
C ALA A 461 7.33 6.42 -23.33
N LYS A 462 7.68 7.48 -24.05
CA LYS A 462 8.49 7.39 -25.27
C LYS A 462 9.96 7.18 -24.95
N ASN A 463 10.48 7.95 -23.99
CA ASN A 463 11.87 7.89 -23.57
C ASN A 463 12.00 7.82 -22.05
N VAL A 464 13.09 7.16 -21.59
CA VAL A 464 13.55 7.25 -20.21
C VAL A 464 14.90 7.93 -20.20
N ILE A 465 15.00 9.04 -19.48
CA ILE A 465 16.19 9.89 -19.41
C ILE A 465 16.92 9.58 -18.09
N PHE A 466 18.19 9.19 -18.21
CA PHE A 466 19.08 8.99 -17.07
C PHE A 466 20.15 10.07 -17.06
N SER A 467 20.25 10.83 -15.97
CA SER A 467 21.37 11.77 -15.79
C SER A 467 22.69 11.01 -15.61
N LYS A 468 23.82 11.68 -15.84
CA LYS A 468 25.15 11.08 -15.58
C LYS A 468 25.30 10.58 -14.13
N LYS A 469 24.68 11.28 -13.19
CA LYS A 469 24.64 10.87 -11.76
C LYS A 469 23.94 9.53 -11.61
N VAL A 470 22.78 9.37 -12.23
CA VAL A 470 21.98 8.13 -12.15
C VAL A 470 22.69 6.97 -12.83
N LEU A 471 23.30 7.18 -13.99
CA LEU A 471 24.11 6.14 -14.65
C LEU A 471 25.29 5.69 -13.76
N THR A 472 25.92 6.62 -13.04
CA THR A 472 26.94 6.27 -12.04
C THR A 472 26.36 5.44 -10.90
N GLN A 473 25.15 5.79 -10.40
CA GLN A 473 24.47 5.01 -9.36
C GLN A 473 24.12 3.61 -9.86
N ILE A 474 23.63 3.44 -11.09
CA ILE A 474 23.38 2.12 -11.68
C ILE A 474 24.65 1.27 -11.65
N ASN A 475 25.74 1.78 -12.19
CA ASN A 475 27.02 1.07 -12.21
C ASN A 475 27.53 0.69 -10.80
N GLU A 476 27.35 1.59 -9.81
CA GLU A 476 27.72 1.31 -8.41
C GLU A 476 26.84 0.22 -7.80
N LEU A 477 25.55 0.22 -8.07
CA LEU A 477 24.61 -0.81 -7.60
C LEU A 477 24.89 -2.18 -8.22
N GLU A 478 25.09 -2.24 -9.53
CA GLU A 478 25.41 -3.49 -10.24
C GLU A 478 26.76 -4.06 -9.80
N LYS A 479 27.78 -3.22 -9.63
CA LYS A 479 29.09 -3.62 -9.09
C LYS A 479 29.00 -4.22 -7.69
N ASN A 480 28.06 -3.73 -6.87
CA ASN A 480 27.84 -4.22 -5.50
C ASN A 480 26.87 -5.42 -5.45
N GLY A 481 26.44 -5.97 -6.60
CA GLY A 481 25.62 -7.18 -6.67
C GLY A 481 24.14 -6.96 -6.42
N TYR A 482 23.60 -5.75 -6.67
CA TYR A 482 22.19 -5.42 -6.51
C TYR A 482 21.40 -5.41 -7.83
N ASN A 483 21.98 -5.92 -8.91
CA ASN A 483 21.31 -5.97 -10.22
C ASN A 483 20.05 -6.85 -10.24
N ASP A 484 19.99 -7.92 -9.45
CA ASP A 484 18.86 -8.86 -9.42
C ASP A 484 17.66 -8.37 -8.58
N LEU A 485 17.70 -7.13 -8.08
CA LEU A 485 16.60 -6.58 -7.32
C LEU A 485 15.50 -6.03 -8.26
N PRO A 486 14.21 -6.21 -7.92
CA PRO A 486 13.11 -5.56 -8.63
C PRO A 486 13.13 -4.05 -8.46
N ILE A 487 12.43 -3.36 -9.35
CA ILE A 487 12.33 -1.89 -9.36
C ILE A 487 11.02 -1.45 -8.72
N CYS A 488 11.12 -0.49 -7.82
CA CYS A 488 10.00 0.25 -7.25
C CYS A 488 9.97 1.65 -7.86
N MET A 489 9.14 1.86 -8.89
CA MET A 489 8.99 3.20 -9.48
C MET A 489 8.32 4.15 -8.51
N ALA A 490 8.97 5.26 -8.20
CA ALA A 490 8.47 6.34 -7.35
C ALA A 490 8.16 7.56 -8.20
N LYS A 491 6.87 7.83 -8.41
CA LYS A 491 6.35 8.96 -9.19
C LYS A 491 5.04 9.48 -8.62
N THR A 492 4.54 10.59 -9.18
CA THR A 492 3.20 11.08 -8.85
C THR A 492 2.13 10.00 -9.07
N GLN A 493 1.18 9.90 -8.15
CA GLN A 493 0.04 8.99 -8.25
C GLN A 493 -1.10 9.53 -9.15
N TYR A 494 -1.03 10.78 -9.58
CA TYR A 494 -2.13 11.49 -10.25
C TYR A 494 -2.08 11.46 -11.78
N SER A 495 -1.10 10.79 -12.37
CA SER A 495 -0.92 10.67 -13.81
C SER A 495 -0.10 9.42 -14.14
N PHE A 496 -0.23 8.88 -15.35
CA PHE A 496 0.73 7.91 -15.89
C PHE A 496 2.09 8.56 -16.18
N SER A 497 2.12 9.88 -16.46
CA SER A 497 3.37 10.64 -16.60
C SER A 497 3.95 11.06 -15.24
N THR A 498 5.05 11.80 -15.26
CA THR A 498 5.64 12.45 -14.09
C THR A 498 5.03 13.83 -13.78
N ASP A 499 4.18 14.34 -14.67
CA ASP A 499 3.44 15.59 -14.50
C ASP A 499 2.02 15.32 -13.99
N PRO A 500 1.68 15.72 -12.74
CA PRO A 500 0.36 15.48 -12.14
C PRO A 500 -0.78 16.23 -12.84
N THR A 501 -0.49 17.19 -13.73
CA THR A 501 -1.49 17.94 -14.50
C THR A 501 -1.95 17.21 -15.76
N GLN A 502 -1.15 16.28 -16.29
CA GLN A 502 -1.51 15.44 -17.42
C GLN A 502 -2.47 14.34 -16.96
N LYS A 503 -3.76 14.61 -17.10
CA LYS A 503 -4.83 13.69 -16.69
C LYS A 503 -5.13 12.63 -17.75
N ASN A 504 -6.07 11.74 -17.43
CA ASN A 504 -6.55 10.68 -18.30
C ASN A 504 -5.47 9.63 -18.63
N ALA A 505 -5.16 9.40 -19.91
CA ALA A 505 -4.21 8.37 -20.37
C ALA A 505 -3.10 8.97 -21.26
N PRO A 506 -2.22 9.85 -20.71
CA PRO A 506 -1.12 10.43 -21.49
C PRO A 506 -0.19 9.36 -22.05
N SER A 507 0.34 9.60 -23.25
CA SER A 507 1.31 8.76 -23.96
C SER A 507 2.44 9.62 -24.52
N ASP A 508 3.50 8.97 -24.98
CA ASP A 508 4.63 9.59 -25.69
C ASP A 508 5.36 10.70 -24.92
N HIS A 509 5.23 10.69 -23.59
CA HIS A 509 5.96 11.59 -22.70
C HIS A 509 7.32 11.00 -22.31
N ASP A 510 8.22 11.86 -21.83
CA ASP A 510 9.50 11.45 -21.30
C ASP A 510 9.42 11.22 -19.78
N ILE A 511 10.14 10.22 -19.29
CA ILE A 511 10.32 9.98 -17.85
C ILE A 511 11.79 10.20 -17.50
N GLU A 512 12.07 11.21 -16.67
CA GLU A 512 13.39 11.45 -16.14
C GLU A 512 13.57 10.74 -14.79
N ILE A 513 14.58 9.87 -14.70
CA ILE A 513 15.02 9.30 -13.42
C ILE A 513 16.01 10.24 -12.77
N ARG A 514 15.65 10.77 -11.61
CA ARG A 514 16.44 11.77 -10.87
C ARG A 514 17.41 11.14 -9.88
N GLU A 515 17.03 10.01 -9.30
CA GLU A 515 17.80 9.35 -8.26
C GLU A 515 17.41 7.87 -8.18
N LEU A 516 18.37 7.01 -7.81
CA LEU A 516 18.11 5.65 -7.35
C LEU A 516 18.40 5.55 -5.86
N ARG A 517 17.50 4.92 -5.11
CA ARG A 517 17.70 4.60 -3.70
C ARG A 517 17.67 3.10 -3.49
N LEU A 518 18.70 2.58 -2.88
CA LEU A 518 18.77 1.16 -2.53
C LEU A 518 18.00 0.90 -1.25
N SER A 519 17.03 0.00 -1.29
CA SER A 519 16.36 -0.59 -0.13
C SER A 519 16.81 -2.06 -0.02
N ALA A 520 18.06 -2.26 0.40
CA ALA A 520 18.74 -3.55 0.35
C ALA A 520 18.08 -4.59 1.26
N GLY A 521 17.59 -4.18 2.42
CA GLY A 521 16.87 -5.05 3.34
C GLY A 521 15.47 -5.39 2.84
N ALA A 522 14.76 -4.43 2.25
CA ALA A 522 13.47 -4.67 1.62
C ALA A 522 13.59 -5.48 0.33
N GLY A 523 14.76 -5.44 -0.32
CA GLY A 523 15.05 -6.22 -1.52
C GLY A 523 14.47 -5.60 -2.80
N PHE A 524 14.56 -4.27 -2.96
CA PHE A 524 14.22 -3.56 -4.20
C PHE A 524 15.02 -2.25 -4.35
N ILE A 525 15.05 -1.73 -5.57
CA ILE A 525 15.64 -0.42 -5.89
C ILE A 525 14.51 0.56 -6.18
N VAL A 526 14.50 1.69 -5.47
CA VAL A 526 13.54 2.77 -5.72
C VAL A 526 14.08 3.69 -6.82
N ALA A 527 13.37 3.76 -7.94
CA ALA A 527 13.68 4.66 -9.06
C ALA A 527 12.79 5.90 -8.95
N ILE A 528 13.38 7.03 -8.56
CA ILE A 528 12.65 8.27 -8.30
C ILE A 528 12.55 9.08 -9.58
N SER A 529 11.32 9.34 -10.00
CA SER A 529 10.99 10.22 -11.11
C SER A 529 9.96 11.28 -10.67
N GLY A 530 10.26 12.54 -10.94
CA GLY A 530 9.45 13.66 -10.47
C GLY A 530 9.73 14.05 -9.01
N ASP A 531 8.83 14.85 -8.44
CA ASP A 531 8.95 15.36 -7.07
C ASP A 531 8.23 14.41 -6.10
N ILE A 532 8.98 13.54 -5.46
CA ILE A 532 8.46 12.60 -4.47
C ILE A 532 8.79 13.10 -3.07
N MET A 533 7.75 13.22 -2.24
CA MET A 533 7.89 13.62 -0.86
C MET A 533 7.76 12.42 0.07
N THR A 534 8.83 12.13 0.80
CA THR A 534 8.86 11.11 1.85
C THR A 534 8.41 11.64 3.21
N MET A 535 8.25 12.96 3.34
CA MET A 535 7.66 13.64 4.50
C MET A 535 6.59 14.63 3.99
N PRO A 536 5.31 14.21 3.93
CA PRO A 536 4.21 15.10 3.58
C PRO A 536 4.07 16.25 4.56
N GLY A 537 3.54 17.37 4.10
CA GLY A 537 3.15 18.48 5.00
C GLY A 537 1.64 18.46 5.26
N LEU A 538 1.21 19.03 6.36
CA LEU A 538 -0.21 19.30 6.58
C LEU A 538 -0.76 20.21 5.47
N PRO A 539 -1.97 19.97 4.95
CA PRO A 539 -2.63 20.82 3.97
C PRO A 539 -3.06 22.16 4.60
N ARG A 540 -3.58 23.06 3.79
CA ARG A 540 -4.05 24.38 4.27
C ARG A 540 -5.17 24.27 5.31
N LYS A 541 -6.03 23.28 5.19
CA LYS A 541 -7.06 22.87 6.17
C LYS A 541 -6.84 21.41 6.48
N PRO A 542 -6.12 21.08 7.53
CA PRO A 542 -5.90 19.70 7.91
C PRO A 542 -7.15 19.10 8.58
N ALA A 543 -7.32 17.79 8.47
CA ALA A 543 -8.43 17.08 9.11
C ALA A 543 -8.44 17.28 10.64
N SER A 544 -7.26 17.48 11.24
CA SER A 544 -7.11 17.77 12.67
C SER A 544 -7.88 19.01 13.17
N GLU A 545 -8.24 19.96 12.29
CA GLU A 545 -9.09 21.11 12.68
C GLU A 545 -10.54 20.70 12.99
N SER A 546 -10.97 19.52 12.52
CA SER A 546 -12.33 19.00 12.69
C SER A 546 -12.39 17.80 13.63
N ILE A 547 -11.26 17.26 14.09
CA ILE A 547 -11.20 16.11 15.00
C ILE A 547 -11.13 16.63 16.44
N TYR A 548 -12.09 16.22 17.27
CA TYR A 548 -12.17 16.63 18.68
C TYR A 548 -12.86 15.57 19.53
N LEU A 549 -12.81 15.73 20.84
CA LEU A 549 -13.60 14.93 21.79
C LEU A 549 -14.87 15.72 22.16
N ASP A 550 -16.02 15.04 22.13
CA ASP A 550 -17.25 15.59 22.69
C ASP A 550 -17.25 15.56 24.25
N ASP A 551 -18.31 16.06 24.86
CA ASP A 551 -18.42 16.11 26.33
C ASP A 551 -18.46 14.73 26.99
N ASP A 552 -18.80 13.68 26.26
CA ASP A 552 -18.83 12.28 26.71
C ASP A 552 -17.50 11.54 26.43
N GLY A 553 -16.53 12.22 25.82
CA GLY A 553 -15.21 11.67 25.45
C GLY A 553 -15.23 10.85 24.15
N ASN A 554 -16.27 10.95 23.34
CA ASN A 554 -16.27 10.32 22.03
C ASN A 554 -15.48 11.17 21.01
N ILE A 555 -14.84 10.48 20.07
CA ILE A 555 -14.07 11.15 19.01
C ILE A 555 -15.01 11.60 17.90
N GLU A 556 -15.03 12.88 17.59
CA GLU A 556 -15.82 13.45 16.50
C GLU A 556 -14.91 13.95 15.36
N GLY A 557 -15.44 13.97 14.14
CA GLY A 557 -14.73 14.46 12.95
C GLY A 557 -13.70 13.50 12.36
N LEU A 558 -13.59 12.29 12.88
CA LEU A 558 -12.72 11.24 12.32
C LEU A 558 -13.45 10.53 11.15
N PHE A 559 -13.64 11.21 10.02
CA PHE A 559 -14.27 10.74 8.76
C PHE A 559 -15.79 10.44 8.79
#